data_9d397e8d5856e395d3557a303c508bce
#
_entry.id   9d397e8d5856e395d3557a303c508bce
#
_cell.length_a   1.000
_cell.length_b   1.000
_cell.length_c   1.000
_cell.angle_alpha   90.00
_cell.angle_beta   90.00
_cell.angle_gamma   90.00
#
_symmetry.space_group_name_H-M   'P 1'
#
loop_
_entity.id
_entity.type
_entity.pdbx_description
1 polymer ?
#
loop_
_entity_poly.entity_id
_entity_poly.type
_entity_poly.pdbx_seq_one_letter_code
_entity_poly.pdbx_strand_id
1 'polypeptide(L)'
;MTRTRITIDGDSFLLNSRLTYESRSWQDRRVEGLLCNTRMVQGIFDDSNPETAPRWAYPDTGCWDADRNTAEFIAAMPEWRRHGVLGFTLNLQGGS
;
A
#
# COMPACT_ATOMS: atom_id res chain seq x y z
N MET A 1 2.68 13.91 -14.50
CA MET A 1 2.37 13.09 -13.29
C MET A 1 0.93 13.41 -12.86
N THR A 2 0.09 12.40 -12.87
CA THR A 2 -1.29 12.53 -12.39
C THR A 2 -1.29 12.61 -10.87
N ARG A 3 -1.93 13.61 -10.32
CA ARG A 3 -2.11 13.71 -8.87
C ARG A 3 -3.40 13.01 -8.47
N THR A 4 -3.31 12.13 -7.51
CA THR A 4 -4.48 11.54 -6.88
C THR A 4 -4.99 12.48 -5.81
N ARG A 5 -6.28 12.78 -5.86
CA ARG A 5 -6.94 13.64 -4.89
C ARG A 5 -8.01 12.86 -4.15
N ILE A 6 -7.90 12.83 -2.82
CA ILE A 6 -8.89 12.22 -1.94
C ILE A 6 -9.67 13.34 -1.27
N THR A 7 -10.99 13.24 -1.32
CA THR A 7 -11.90 14.18 -0.66
C THR A 7 -12.96 13.42 0.10
N ILE A 8 -13.66 14.12 0.97
CA ILE A 8 -14.77 13.57 1.77
C ILE A 8 -16.02 14.43 1.49
N ASP A 9 -17.11 13.76 1.22
CA ASP A 9 -18.44 14.38 1.10
C ASP A 9 -19.39 13.64 2.06
N GLY A 10 -19.79 14.34 3.13
CA GLY A 10 -20.57 13.72 4.19
C GLY A 10 -19.79 12.59 4.87
N ASP A 11 -20.28 11.37 4.71
CA ASP A 11 -19.66 10.15 5.25
C ASP A 11 -19.00 9.28 4.17
N SER A 12 -18.80 9.85 2.98
CA SER A 12 -18.26 9.12 1.83
C SER A 12 -16.90 9.66 1.40
N PHE A 13 -16.00 8.75 1.02
CA PHE A 13 -14.74 9.10 0.38
C PHE A 13 -14.91 9.19 -1.13
N LEU A 14 -14.24 10.19 -1.71
CA LEU A 14 -14.13 10.34 -3.16
C LEU A 14 -12.66 10.29 -3.58
N LEU A 15 -12.40 9.60 -4.67
CA LEU A 15 -11.09 9.53 -5.30
C LEU A 15 -11.20 10.20 -6.67
N ASN A 16 -10.47 11.32 -6.86
CA ASN A 16 -10.55 12.13 -8.06
C ASN A 16 -12.00 12.51 -8.43
N SER A 17 -12.76 12.99 -7.43
CA SER A 17 -14.14 13.44 -7.54
C SER A 17 -15.18 12.34 -7.83
N ARG A 18 -14.81 11.07 -7.69
CA ARG A 18 -15.72 9.93 -7.84
C ARG A 18 -15.77 9.13 -6.55
N LEU A 19 -16.96 8.64 -6.19
CA LEU A 19 -17.12 7.79 -5.02
C LEU A 19 -16.21 6.56 -5.12
N THR A 20 -15.54 6.24 -4.02
CA THR A 20 -14.80 4.98 -3.93
C THR A 20 -15.76 3.81 -4.04
N TYR A 21 -15.35 2.72 -4.69
CA TYR A 21 -16.19 1.53 -4.90
C TYR A 21 -17.57 1.87 -5.46
N GLU A 22 -17.64 2.83 -6.39
CA GLU A 22 -18.87 3.33 -6.98
C GLU A 22 -19.75 2.18 -7.47
N SER A 23 -21.03 2.19 -7.07
CA SER A 23 -22.04 1.19 -7.43
C SER A 23 -21.75 -0.24 -6.96
N ARG A 24 -20.83 -0.42 -6.02
CA ARG A 24 -20.47 -1.74 -5.50
C ARG A 24 -21.14 -2.04 -4.17
N SER A 25 -21.48 -3.31 -4.01
CA SER A 25 -21.98 -3.85 -2.76
C SER A 25 -21.27 -5.18 -2.45
N TRP A 26 -21.30 -5.57 -1.18
CA TRP A 26 -20.77 -6.85 -0.72
C TRP A 26 -21.76 -7.47 0.26
N GLN A 27 -22.18 -8.70 -0.02
CA GLN A 27 -23.20 -9.41 0.77
C GLN A 27 -24.43 -8.52 1.08
N ASP A 28 -25.00 -7.91 0.02
CA ASP A 28 -26.15 -6.98 0.09
C ASP A 28 -25.92 -5.72 0.94
N ARG A 29 -24.67 -5.42 1.25
CA ARG A 29 -24.29 -4.20 1.96
C ARG A 29 -23.59 -3.25 1.01
N ARG A 30 -23.96 -1.98 1.09
CA ARG A 30 -23.32 -0.92 0.33
C ARG A 30 -21.90 -0.73 0.82
N VAL A 31 -20.91 -0.81 -0.10
CA VAL A 31 -19.50 -0.49 0.18
C VAL A 31 -19.06 0.80 -0.49
N GLU A 32 -19.91 1.38 -1.32
CA GLU A 32 -19.65 2.65 -1.98
C GLU A 32 -19.36 3.76 -0.96
N GLY A 33 -18.31 4.56 -1.22
CA GLY A 33 -17.90 5.65 -0.33
C GLY A 33 -16.98 5.23 0.80
N LEU A 34 -16.75 3.92 1.01
CA LEU A 34 -15.80 3.45 2.00
C LEU A 34 -14.36 3.51 1.47
N LEU A 35 -13.40 3.53 2.37
CA LEU A 35 -11.99 3.37 2.05
C LEU A 35 -11.42 2.26 2.92
N CYS A 36 -11.36 1.07 2.35
CA CYS A 36 -10.83 -0.09 3.05
C CYS A 36 -9.32 0.08 3.25
N ASN A 37 -8.89 -0.09 4.48
CA ASN A 37 -7.50 0.07 4.86
C ASN A 37 -6.77 -1.27 4.80
N THR A 38 -5.64 -1.28 4.11
CA THR A 38 -4.67 -2.37 4.15
C THR A 38 -3.47 -1.89 4.93
N ARG A 39 -3.11 -2.62 5.97
CA ARG A 39 -2.00 -2.24 6.85
C ARG A 39 -0.72 -2.91 6.39
N MET A 40 0.25 -2.10 5.99
CA MET A 40 1.61 -2.53 5.65
C MET A 40 2.54 -2.25 6.83
N VAL A 41 2.27 -2.91 7.96
CA VAL A 41 2.84 -2.56 9.27
C VAL A 41 4.33 -2.88 9.36
N GLN A 42 4.81 -3.84 8.58
CA GLN A 42 6.18 -4.32 8.67
C GLN A 42 6.91 -4.25 7.33
N GLY A 43 6.59 -3.23 6.54
CA GLY A 43 7.36 -2.95 5.33
C GLY A 43 8.74 -2.44 5.70
N ILE A 44 9.78 -3.15 5.29
CA ILE A 44 11.15 -2.71 5.46
C ILE A 44 11.56 -2.03 4.17
N PHE A 45 11.76 -0.71 4.23
CA PHE A 45 12.15 0.09 3.07
C PHE A 45 13.64 0.34 3.01
N ASP A 46 14.27 0.45 4.15
CA ASP A 46 15.72 0.47 4.29
C ASP A 46 16.13 0.01 5.68
N ASP A 47 17.32 -0.51 5.80
CA ASP A 47 17.92 -0.90 7.08
C ASP A 47 19.40 -0.61 7.02
N SER A 48 19.83 0.42 7.75
CA SER A 48 21.22 0.83 7.83
C SER A 48 22.00 0.14 8.98
N ASN A 49 21.33 -0.68 9.79
CA ASN A 49 21.98 -1.39 10.88
C ASN A 49 22.69 -2.63 10.34
N PRO A 50 24.04 -2.72 10.45
CA PRO A 50 24.79 -3.86 9.92
C PRO A 50 24.47 -5.19 10.60
N GLU A 51 23.88 -5.18 11.79
CA GLU A 51 23.49 -6.40 12.48
C GLU A 51 22.16 -6.97 11.99
N THR A 52 21.27 -6.13 11.49
CA THR A 52 19.94 -6.53 11.05
C THR A 52 19.77 -6.55 9.52
N ALA A 53 20.48 -5.70 8.78
CA ALA A 53 20.38 -5.65 7.32
C ALA A 53 20.58 -7.02 6.63
N PRO A 54 21.47 -7.90 7.07
CA PRO A 54 21.64 -9.22 6.47
C PRO A 54 20.41 -10.12 6.58
N ARG A 55 19.48 -9.84 7.49
CA ARG A 55 18.21 -10.61 7.63
C ARG A 55 17.31 -10.43 6.42
N TRP A 56 17.48 -9.34 5.69
CA TRP A 56 16.64 -8.97 4.54
C TRP A 56 17.37 -9.24 3.23
N ALA A 57 18.49 -9.93 3.26
CA ALA A 57 19.26 -10.21 2.06
C ALA A 57 18.45 -10.99 1.02
N TYR A 58 18.57 -10.58 -0.24
CA TYR A 58 17.96 -11.32 -1.34
C TYR A 58 18.72 -12.64 -1.57
N PRO A 59 17.99 -13.76 -1.71
CA PRO A 59 18.65 -15.06 -1.88
C PRO A 59 19.55 -15.16 -3.10
N ASP A 60 19.25 -14.44 -4.17
CA ASP A 60 20.01 -14.49 -5.43
C ASP A 60 21.32 -13.70 -5.37
N THR A 61 21.36 -12.61 -4.59
CA THR A 61 22.55 -11.76 -4.47
C THR A 61 23.28 -11.91 -3.14
N GLY A 62 22.59 -12.41 -2.12
CA GLY A 62 23.11 -12.49 -0.75
C GLY A 62 23.22 -11.15 -0.05
N CYS A 63 22.65 -10.09 -0.63
CA CYS A 63 22.73 -8.72 -0.10
C CYS A 63 21.35 -8.10 0.03
N TRP A 64 21.22 -7.20 1.01
CA TRP A 64 20.07 -6.32 1.10
C TRP A 64 20.15 -5.23 0.03
N ASP A 65 19.03 -4.97 -0.64
CA ASP A 65 18.94 -3.96 -1.70
C ASP A 65 17.65 -3.16 -1.50
N ALA A 66 17.77 -2.00 -0.88
CA ALA A 66 16.66 -1.13 -0.54
C ALA A 66 15.93 -0.61 -1.80
N ASP A 67 16.69 -0.26 -2.82
CA ASP A 67 16.11 0.24 -4.08
C ASP A 67 15.29 -0.84 -4.80
N ARG A 68 15.81 -2.05 -4.86
CA ARG A 68 15.10 -3.20 -5.41
C ARG A 68 13.84 -3.49 -4.63
N ASN A 69 13.91 -3.49 -3.31
CA ASN A 69 12.76 -3.74 -2.45
C ASN A 69 11.66 -2.70 -2.68
N THR A 70 12.01 -1.42 -2.75
CA THR A 70 11.06 -0.34 -3.03
C THR A 70 10.45 -0.47 -4.43
N ALA A 71 11.26 -0.82 -5.43
CA ALA A 71 10.78 -1.03 -6.79
C ALA A 71 9.78 -2.20 -6.87
N GLU A 72 10.06 -3.30 -6.19
CA GLU A 72 9.14 -4.45 -6.11
C GLU A 72 7.84 -4.11 -5.42
N PHE A 73 7.90 -3.32 -4.33
CA PHE A 73 6.73 -2.84 -3.62
C PHE A 73 5.83 -1.99 -4.54
N ILE A 74 6.43 -1.04 -5.25
CA ILE A 74 5.70 -0.18 -6.18
C ILE A 74 5.10 -0.99 -7.33
N ALA A 75 5.86 -1.94 -7.86
CA ALA A 75 5.41 -2.80 -8.97
C ALA A 75 4.22 -3.68 -8.60
N ALA A 76 4.04 -4.01 -7.32
CA ALA A 76 2.91 -4.81 -6.85
C ALA A 76 1.60 -3.98 -6.72
N MET A 77 1.68 -2.66 -6.67
CA MET A 77 0.51 -1.80 -6.44
C MET A 77 -0.60 -1.95 -7.48
N PRO A 78 -0.33 -2.06 -8.79
CA PRO A 78 -1.40 -2.28 -9.77
C PRO A 78 -2.18 -3.56 -9.52
N GLU A 79 -1.52 -4.62 -9.08
CA GLU A 79 -2.18 -5.88 -8.74
C GLU A 79 -3.07 -5.73 -7.51
N TRP A 80 -2.60 -5.06 -6.49
CA TRP A 80 -3.39 -4.77 -5.29
C TRP A 80 -4.63 -3.95 -5.64
N ARG A 81 -4.46 -2.95 -6.50
CA ARG A 81 -5.59 -2.13 -6.96
C ARG A 81 -6.66 -2.97 -7.67
N ARG A 82 -6.25 -3.93 -8.49
CA ARG A 82 -7.20 -4.84 -9.17
C ARG A 82 -8.02 -5.66 -8.18
N HIS A 83 -7.48 -5.92 -6.98
CA HIS A 83 -8.16 -6.62 -5.90
C HIS A 83 -8.92 -5.67 -4.95
N GLY A 84 -9.03 -4.39 -5.28
CA GLY A 84 -9.82 -3.44 -4.53
C GLY A 84 -9.06 -2.65 -3.46
N VAL A 85 -7.74 -2.75 -3.43
CA VAL A 85 -6.91 -1.94 -2.51
C VAL A 85 -6.73 -0.55 -3.11
N LEU A 86 -7.34 0.45 -2.50
CA LEU A 86 -7.23 1.85 -2.93
C LEU A 86 -6.28 2.67 -2.06
N GLY A 87 -5.95 2.18 -0.89
CA GLY A 87 -5.04 2.85 0.03
C GLY A 87 -4.44 1.86 1.03
N PHE A 88 -3.34 2.26 1.62
CA PHE A 88 -2.68 1.46 2.65
C PHE A 88 -2.03 2.38 3.67
N THR A 89 -1.82 1.87 4.87
CA THR A 89 -1.04 2.55 5.90
C THR A 89 0.31 1.89 6.02
N LEU A 90 1.35 2.72 6.13
CA LEU A 90 2.73 2.27 6.28
C LEU A 90 3.23 2.62 7.67
N ASN A 91 3.99 1.73 8.25
CA ASN A 91 4.82 2.02 9.39
C ASN A 91 6.28 2.01 8.93
N LEU A 92 6.95 3.16 9.07
CA LEU A 92 8.33 3.33 8.63
C LEU A 92 9.35 2.93 9.70
N GLN A 93 8.97 2.04 10.60
CA GLN A 93 9.93 1.47 11.53
C GLN A 93 10.89 0.53 10.79
N GLY A 94 12.16 0.64 11.11
CA GLY A 94 13.14 -0.36 10.74
C GLY A 94 12.78 -1.70 11.37
N GLY A 95 13.22 -2.78 10.75
CA GLY A 95 13.04 -4.10 11.31
C GLY A 95 13.74 -4.21 12.67
N SER A 96 13.03 -4.70 13.64
CA SER A 96 13.60 -4.99 14.96
C SER A 96 13.87 -6.49 15.09
#